data_fe3b95a1950a92ec9f96c3ae338079b0
#
_entry.id   fe3b95a1950a92ec9f96c3ae338079b0
#
_cell.length_a   1.000
_cell.length_b   1.000
_cell.length_c   1.000
_cell.angle_alpha   90.00
_cell.angle_beta   90.00
_cell.angle_gamma   90.00
#
_symmetry.space_group_name_H-M   'P 1'
#
loop_
_entity.id
_entity.type
_entity.pdbx_description
1 polymer ?
#
loop_
_entity_poly.entity_id
_entity_poly.type
_entity_poly.pdbx_seq_one_letter_code
_entity_poly.pdbx_strand_id
1 'polypeptide(L)'
;MFRLVFHPSREIFRHIFTKWRGIMSKNFKLIATLVAVLGLFVGACGGSGVNKDAGQAAACPDGDNNGDGVTAGLVFDIGGRGDQSFNDSAAAGIECAKSVLGIEFSESSPNDDGSNRAELLQLQADNNPIVIAVGFLFAGDAATVAANNPDTNFAVIDDAMMDFEAGGPIADNAAGLTFAEHEGSFLVGAAAALKTETGTVGFIGGVCCFGLIEKFEAGFTAGVKAVNPDINIISQYITEFPDFDGFNAPDRAKEIALAMYSDGADIVYHAAGGSGAGLFEAAMEVSESSGSKVWGIGVDSDQYNTVDEAVREYVLTSMLKRVDNAVFLAIQSHIDGTFQAGQTAFGLSDDGVGYSTSGGYLDDIVDELEAFKADIVAGNISVPDSME
;
A
#
# COMPACT_ATOMS: atom_id res chain seq x y z
N MET A 1 29.91 -37.37 34.39
CA MET A 1 30.27 -38.57 33.65
C MET A 1 28.98 -39.29 33.29
N PHE A 2 28.42 -39.04 32.11
CA PHE A 2 27.60 -39.92 31.29
C PHE A 2 27.17 -39.09 30.06
N ARG A 3 27.84 -39.34 28.93
CA ARG A 3 27.46 -38.86 27.58
C ARG A 3 26.39 -39.81 27.05
N LEU A 4 25.25 -39.29 26.65
CA LEU A 4 24.32 -40.01 25.78
C LEU A 4 24.38 -39.36 24.38
N VAL A 5 24.90 -40.18 23.47
CA VAL A 5 24.94 -39.89 21.99
C VAL A 5 23.62 -40.42 21.44
N PHE A 6 22.83 -39.53 20.83
CA PHE A 6 21.69 -39.95 20.00
C PHE A 6 22.07 -39.81 18.51
N HIS A 7 22.04 -40.93 17.81
CA HIS A 7 22.14 -41.06 16.37
C HIS A 7 20.72 -41.07 15.78
N PRO A 8 20.36 -40.25 14.80
CA PRO A 8 19.09 -40.43 14.10
C PRO A 8 19.28 -41.35 12.90
N SER A 9 18.54 -42.45 12.89
CA SER A 9 18.48 -43.45 11.84
C SER A 9 17.75 -42.92 10.59
N ARG A 10 18.48 -42.91 9.45
CA ARG A 10 18.07 -42.47 8.11
C ARG A 10 17.08 -43.41 7.38
N GLU A 11 16.41 -44.32 8.03
CA GLU A 11 15.60 -45.35 7.32
C GLU A 11 14.09 -45.15 7.29
N ILE A 12 13.54 -44.17 7.97
CA ILE A 12 12.06 -43.99 8.05
C ILE A 12 11.53 -43.16 6.86
N PHE A 13 12.36 -42.40 6.17
CA PHE A 13 11.92 -41.52 5.06
C PHE A 13 11.83 -42.19 3.70
N ARG A 14 12.27 -43.45 3.51
CA ARG A 14 12.26 -44.10 2.22
C ARG A 14 11.01 -44.91 1.89
N HIS A 15 10.10 -45.15 2.84
CA HIS A 15 8.91 -45.99 2.64
C HIS A 15 7.60 -45.24 2.36
N ILE A 16 7.59 -43.93 2.47
CA ILE A 16 6.37 -43.13 2.21
C ILE A 16 6.27 -42.64 0.76
N PHE A 17 7.42 -42.53 0.04
CA PHE A 17 7.44 -42.02 -1.33
C PHE A 17 7.16 -43.04 -2.44
N THR A 18 7.15 -44.34 -2.13
CA THR A 18 6.90 -45.42 -3.14
C THR A 18 5.44 -45.83 -3.25
N LYS A 19 4.54 -45.40 -2.35
CA LYS A 19 3.14 -45.84 -2.37
C LYS A 19 2.17 -44.89 -3.09
N TRP A 20 2.64 -43.69 -3.48
CA TRP A 20 1.80 -42.66 -4.15
C TRP A 20 1.89 -42.65 -5.68
N ARG A 21 2.82 -43.39 -6.26
CA ARG A 21 2.96 -43.51 -7.75
C ARG A 21 2.05 -44.55 -8.42
N GLY A 22 1.27 -45.31 -7.65
CA GLY A 22 0.44 -46.42 -8.17
C GLY A 22 -1.03 -46.11 -8.41
N ILE A 23 -1.57 -44.94 -8.02
CA ILE A 23 -3.02 -44.67 -8.02
C ILE A 23 -3.48 -43.70 -9.12
N MET A 24 -2.57 -42.98 -9.79
CA MET A 24 -2.94 -41.99 -10.83
C MET A 24 -2.78 -42.43 -12.29
N SER A 25 -2.82 -43.72 -12.58
CA SER A 25 -2.66 -44.16 -13.97
C SER A 25 -3.83 -44.93 -14.57
N LYS A 26 -5.02 -45.01 -13.98
CA LYS A 26 -6.14 -45.81 -14.52
C LYS A 26 -7.46 -45.09 -14.82
N ASN A 27 -7.62 -43.80 -14.58
CA ASN A 27 -8.92 -43.12 -14.83
C ASN A 27 -8.86 -41.90 -15.79
N PHE A 28 -7.88 -41.85 -16.71
CA PHE A 28 -7.78 -40.73 -17.67
C PHE A 28 -7.96 -41.15 -19.13
N LYS A 29 -8.82 -42.17 -19.40
CA LYS A 29 -9.18 -42.59 -20.77
C LYS A 29 -10.68 -42.87 -20.91
N LEU A 30 -11.55 -41.95 -20.56
CA LEU A 30 -12.97 -41.96 -21.02
C LEU A 30 -13.61 -40.64 -20.69
N ILE A 31 -13.48 -39.65 -21.51
CA ILE A 31 -14.43 -38.55 -21.81
C ILE A 31 -13.69 -37.67 -22.86
N ALA A 32 -13.64 -38.15 -24.06
CA ALA A 32 -13.38 -37.37 -25.26
C ALA A 32 -14.20 -37.97 -26.36
N THR A 33 -15.48 -37.69 -26.41
CA THR A 33 -16.32 -37.73 -27.64
C THR A 33 -17.74 -37.28 -27.30
N LEU A 34 -18.22 -36.33 -28.04
CA LEU A 34 -19.52 -35.66 -28.15
C LEU A 34 -19.53 -34.26 -27.48
N VAL A 35 -19.33 -33.20 -28.26
CA VAL A 35 -20.40 -32.47 -28.96
C VAL A 35 -19.74 -31.55 -29.99
N ALA A 36 -19.84 -31.91 -31.26
CA ALA A 36 -19.66 -31.00 -32.38
C ALA A 36 -21.10 -30.71 -32.91
N VAL A 37 -21.64 -29.54 -32.65
CA VAL A 37 -22.74 -28.97 -33.42
C VAL A 37 -22.56 -27.46 -33.52
N LEU A 38 -22.29 -27.02 -34.72
CA LEU A 38 -22.53 -25.76 -35.41
C LEU A 38 -23.15 -24.61 -34.61
N GLY A 39 -22.43 -23.47 -34.67
CA GLY A 39 -22.95 -22.13 -34.48
C GLY A 39 -21.98 -21.13 -35.07
N LEU A 40 -22.04 -20.93 -36.41
CA LEU A 40 -21.41 -19.78 -37.07
C LEU A 40 -22.12 -18.51 -36.58
N PHE A 41 -21.40 -17.68 -35.82
CA PHE A 41 -21.67 -16.25 -35.75
C PHE A 41 -20.37 -15.51 -36.02
N VAL A 42 -20.37 -14.82 -37.14
CA VAL A 42 -19.40 -13.77 -37.49
C VAL A 42 -19.60 -12.60 -36.55
N GLY A 43 -18.53 -12.21 -35.85
CA GLY A 43 -18.59 -11.05 -34.98
C GLY A 43 -17.19 -10.65 -34.47
N ALA A 44 -16.60 -9.70 -35.16
CA ALA A 44 -15.63 -8.70 -34.73
C ALA A 44 -14.44 -9.14 -33.86
N CYS A 45 -13.24 -8.96 -34.40
CA CYS A 45 -11.98 -8.79 -33.69
C CYS A 45 -12.14 -7.79 -32.54
N GLY A 46 -12.15 -8.29 -31.31
CA GLY A 46 -11.86 -7.54 -30.10
C GLY A 46 -10.48 -7.99 -29.64
N GLY A 47 -9.46 -7.20 -29.93
CA GLY A 47 -8.14 -7.36 -29.36
C GLY A 47 -8.27 -7.31 -27.85
N SER A 48 -7.62 -8.22 -27.15
CA SER A 48 -7.34 -8.11 -25.72
C SER A 48 -6.46 -6.86 -25.56
N GLY A 49 -7.12 -5.71 -25.33
CA GLY A 49 -6.41 -4.50 -24.93
C GLY A 49 -5.86 -4.79 -23.55
N VAL A 50 -4.56 -4.92 -23.45
CA VAL A 50 -3.84 -4.63 -22.22
C VAL A 50 -4.33 -3.24 -21.82
N ASN A 51 -4.94 -3.12 -20.65
CA ASN A 51 -5.36 -1.83 -20.11
C ASN A 51 -4.11 -0.95 -20.02
N LYS A 52 -3.99 0.00 -20.95
CA LYS A 52 -2.92 1.01 -20.97
C LYS A 52 -3.20 2.16 -20.00
N ASP A 53 -4.17 2.01 -19.11
CA ASP A 53 -4.62 3.07 -18.20
C ASP A 53 -4.00 2.99 -16.79
N ALA A 54 -2.91 2.21 -16.62
CA ALA A 54 -2.18 2.12 -15.37
C ALA A 54 -1.29 3.35 -15.06
N GLY A 55 -1.49 4.49 -15.70
CA GLY A 55 -0.65 5.69 -15.52
C GLY A 55 -1.41 7.01 -15.41
N GLN A 56 -2.74 7.00 -15.29
CA GLN A 56 -3.50 8.20 -14.95
C GLN A 56 -3.73 8.27 -13.44
N ALA A 57 -3.78 9.50 -12.90
CA ALA A 57 -4.36 9.71 -11.56
C ALA A 57 -5.61 8.84 -11.47
N ALA A 58 -5.68 7.96 -10.47
CA ALA A 58 -6.71 6.94 -10.43
C ALA A 58 -8.08 7.62 -10.59
N ALA A 59 -8.84 7.19 -11.57
CA ALA A 59 -10.20 7.70 -11.74
C ALA A 59 -10.99 7.41 -10.47
N CYS A 60 -11.88 8.33 -10.10
CA CYS A 60 -12.79 8.07 -8.98
C CYS A 60 -13.52 6.74 -9.21
N PRO A 61 -13.73 5.94 -8.14
CA PRO A 61 -14.54 4.74 -8.24
C PRO A 61 -15.94 5.04 -8.81
N ASP A 62 -16.53 4.06 -9.45
CA ASP A 62 -17.92 4.13 -9.86
C ASP A 62 -18.83 4.18 -8.63
N GLY A 63 -19.89 4.95 -8.69
CA GLY A 63 -20.90 5.06 -7.62
C GLY A 63 -22.18 5.71 -8.10
N ASP A 64 -23.24 5.49 -7.35
CA ASP A 64 -24.53 6.13 -7.59
C ASP A 64 -24.58 7.48 -6.84
N ASN A 65 -25.04 8.54 -7.48
CA ASN A 65 -25.26 9.84 -6.85
C ASN A 65 -26.48 9.78 -5.91
N ASN A 66 -26.31 9.08 -4.78
CA ASN A 66 -27.36 8.83 -3.77
C ASN A 66 -27.04 9.43 -2.39
N GLY A 67 -25.96 10.20 -2.26
CA GLY A 67 -25.50 10.83 -1.04
C GLY A 67 -26.05 12.24 -0.78
N ASP A 68 -27.10 12.68 -1.51
CA ASP A 68 -27.68 14.02 -1.31
C ASP A 68 -28.15 14.21 0.13
N GLY A 69 -27.62 15.25 0.79
CA GLY A 69 -27.89 15.55 2.19
C GLY A 69 -26.98 14.81 3.20
N VAL A 70 -26.11 13.90 2.76
CA VAL A 70 -25.08 13.29 3.60
C VAL A 70 -23.88 14.23 3.71
N THR A 71 -23.32 14.35 4.90
CA THR A 71 -22.06 15.06 5.16
C THR A 71 -21.02 14.09 5.71
N ALA A 72 -19.73 14.28 5.39
CA ALA A 72 -18.63 13.49 5.90
C ALA A 72 -17.57 14.40 6.53
N GLY A 73 -16.96 13.95 7.64
CA GLY A 73 -15.81 14.61 8.25
C GLY A 73 -14.51 13.90 7.88
N LEU A 74 -13.45 14.63 7.57
CA LEU A 74 -12.11 14.11 7.36
C LEU A 74 -11.15 14.79 8.35
N VAL A 75 -10.39 14.00 9.10
CA VAL A 75 -9.35 14.51 10.00
C VAL A 75 -8.01 13.98 9.56
N PHE A 76 -7.14 14.87 9.10
CA PHE A 76 -5.80 14.55 8.59
C PHE A 76 -4.83 14.15 9.71
N ASP A 77 -3.78 13.41 9.34
CA ASP A 77 -2.63 13.12 10.20
C ASP A 77 -1.55 14.20 10.09
N ILE A 78 -0.38 13.95 10.68
CA ILE A 78 0.82 14.80 10.65
C ILE A 78 1.14 15.18 9.19
N GLY A 79 1.47 16.45 8.98
CA GLY A 79 1.70 17.02 7.67
C GLY A 79 0.45 17.61 7.03
N GLY A 80 -0.72 17.03 7.27
CA GLY A 80 -1.98 17.51 6.72
C GLY A 80 -2.04 17.48 5.19
N ARG A 81 -2.99 18.22 4.63
CA ARG A 81 -3.14 18.37 3.18
C ARG A 81 -1.89 19.05 2.57
N GLY A 82 -1.41 18.52 1.45
CA GLY A 82 -0.24 19.01 0.71
C GLY A 82 1.02 18.17 0.93
N ASP A 83 0.90 17.00 1.56
CA ASP A 83 2.01 16.06 1.75
C ASP A 83 2.39 15.28 0.48
N GLN A 84 1.62 15.44 -0.60
CA GLN A 84 1.79 14.78 -1.89
C GLN A 84 1.76 13.23 -1.81
N SER A 85 1.27 12.66 -0.71
CA SER A 85 1.33 11.25 -0.36
C SER A 85 0.04 10.81 0.35
N PHE A 86 0.12 10.48 1.65
CA PHE A 86 -0.90 9.83 2.46
C PHE A 86 -2.15 10.68 2.70
N ASN A 87 -1.98 11.91 3.21
CA ASN A 87 -3.09 12.81 3.48
C ASN A 87 -3.76 13.29 2.19
N ASP A 88 -2.97 13.58 1.15
CA ASP A 88 -3.51 13.97 -0.15
C ASP A 88 -4.27 12.82 -0.83
N SER A 89 -3.86 11.57 -0.62
CA SER A 89 -4.62 10.40 -1.07
C SER A 89 -5.99 10.32 -0.37
N ALA A 90 -6.05 10.52 0.95
CA ALA A 90 -7.31 10.57 1.68
C ALA A 90 -8.21 11.72 1.20
N ALA A 91 -7.62 12.88 0.95
CA ALA A 91 -8.32 14.05 0.41
C ALA A 91 -8.91 13.76 -0.98
N ALA A 92 -8.16 13.11 -1.86
CA ALA A 92 -8.66 12.70 -3.17
C ALA A 92 -9.88 11.77 -3.05
N GLY A 93 -9.87 10.85 -2.08
CA GLY A 93 -10.99 9.94 -1.82
C GLY A 93 -12.28 10.65 -1.41
N ILE A 94 -12.21 11.63 -0.51
CA ILE A 94 -13.41 12.37 -0.10
C ILE A 94 -13.88 13.35 -1.19
N GLU A 95 -12.97 13.90 -1.98
CA GLU A 95 -13.32 14.70 -3.17
C GLU A 95 -14.00 13.85 -4.25
N CYS A 96 -13.54 12.61 -4.45
CA CYS A 96 -14.24 11.63 -5.29
C CYS A 96 -15.64 11.32 -4.75
N ALA A 97 -15.79 11.09 -3.45
CA ALA A 97 -17.09 10.87 -2.84
C ALA A 97 -18.03 12.07 -3.05
N LYS A 98 -17.53 13.30 -2.92
CA LYS A 98 -18.31 14.50 -3.26
C LYS A 98 -18.75 14.51 -4.72
N SER A 99 -17.84 14.25 -5.64
CA SER A 99 -18.13 14.38 -7.09
C SER A 99 -19.03 13.26 -7.61
N VAL A 100 -18.90 12.04 -7.10
CA VAL A 100 -19.58 10.83 -7.59
C VAL A 100 -20.83 10.53 -6.77
N LEU A 101 -20.74 10.56 -5.43
CA LEU A 101 -21.85 10.22 -4.55
C LEU A 101 -22.73 11.43 -4.21
N GLY A 102 -22.24 12.66 -4.41
CA GLY A 102 -23.01 13.89 -4.17
C GLY A 102 -23.05 14.34 -2.72
N ILE A 103 -22.10 13.90 -1.88
CA ILE A 103 -22.01 14.35 -0.48
C ILE A 103 -21.43 15.76 -0.35
N GLU A 104 -21.59 16.34 0.83
CA GLU A 104 -20.76 17.47 1.28
C GLU A 104 -19.77 16.98 2.36
N PHE A 105 -18.66 17.70 2.55
CA PHE A 105 -17.68 17.31 3.55
C PHE A 105 -17.00 18.51 4.23
N SER A 106 -16.38 18.24 5.37
CA SER A 106 -15.52 19.16 6.10
C SER A 106 -14.21 18.50 6.47
N GLU A 107 -13.14 19.28 6.53
CA GLU A 107 -11.79 18.82 6.84
C GLU A 107 -11.25 19.49 8.10
N SER A 108 -10.36 18.79 8.82
CA SER A 108 -9.62 19.30 9.96
C SER A 108 -8.22 18.72 10.00
N SER A 109 -7.26 19.51 10.50
CA SER A 109 -5.90 19.05 10.77
C SER A 109 -5.56 19.21 12.23
N PRO A 110 -4.89 18.26 12.87
CA PRO A 110 -4.45 18.39 14.25
C PRO A 110 -3.34 19.45 14.38
N ASN A 111 -3.08 19.86 15.63
CA ASN A 111 -1.87 20.60 15.96
C ASN A 111 -0.63 19.75 15.67
N ASP A 112 0.52 20.39 15.54
CA ASP A 112 1.80 19.71 15.25
C ASP A 112 2.12 18.61 16.25
N ASP A 113 1.73 18.75 17.53
CA ASP A 113 1.91 17.74 18.56
C ASP A 113 0.77 16.70 18.64
N GLY A 114 -0.27 16.84 17.81
CA GLY A 114 -1.43 15.97 17.77
C GLY A 114 -2.33 16.00 19.02
N SER A 115 -2.11 16.93 19.93
CA SER A 115 -2.78 16.96 21.26
C SER A 115 -4.29 17.16 21.18
N ASN A 116 -4.83 17.64 20.06
CA ASN A 116 -6.25 17.93 19.86
C ASN A 116 -6.97 16.91 18.97
N ARG A 117 -6.40 15.72 18.73
CA ARG A 117 -7.02 14.69 17.87
C ARG A 117 -8.43 14.31 18.33
N ALA A 118 -8.59 13.99 19.61
CA ALA A 118 -9.90 13.64 20.19
C ALA A 118 -10.93 14.77 20.04
N GLU A 119 -10.51 16.04 20.24
CA GLU A 119 -11.38 17.20 20.07
C GLU A 119 -11.85 17.37 18.63
N LEU A 120 -10.95 17.17 17.65
CA LEU A 120 -11.29 17.25 16.24
C LEU A 120 -12.22 16.11 15.81
N LEU A 121 -12.00 14.90 16.28
CA LEU A 121 -12.92 13.77 16.01
C LEU A 121 -14.30 14.06 16.57
N GLN A 122 -14.42 14.59 17.80
CA GLN A 122 -15.70 14.96 18.39
C GLN A 122 -16.36 16.11 17.60
N LEU A 123 -15.60 17.12 17.20
CA LEU A 123 -16.12 18.23 16.39
C LEU A 123 -16.68 17.75 15.06
N GLN A 124 -16.00 16.80 14.41
CA GLN A 124 -16.48 16.23 13.16
C GLN A 124 -17.72 15.33 13.40
N ALA A 125 -17.76 14.55 14.48
CA ALA A 125 -18.89 13.72 14.84
C ALA A 125 -20.17 14.53 15.18
N ASP A 126 -20.01 15.71 15.78
CA ASP A 126 -21.15 16.61 16.09
C ASP A 126 -21.84 17.14 14.81
N ASN A 127 -21.15 17.10 13.66
CA ASN A 127 -21.63 17.70 12.41
C ASN A 127 -21.79 16.69 11.25
N ASN A 128 -21.27 15.49 11.38
CA ASN A 128 -21.24 14.52 10.28
C ASN A 128 -21.66 13.13 10.76
N PRO A 129 -22.48 12.39 10.01
CA PRO A 129 -22.87 11.02 10.35
C PRO A 129 -21.77 9.99 10.07
N ILE A 130 -20.70 10.37 9.34
CA ILE A 130 -19.49 9.57 9.14
C ILE A 130 -18.25 10.45 9.28
N VAL A 131 -17.23 9.94 9.99
CA VAL A 131 -15.93 10.59 10.20
C VAL A 131 -14.83 9.66 9.78
N ILE A 132 -13.94 10.15 8.91
CA ILE A 132 -12.73 9.46 8.48
C ILE A 132 -11.54 10.05 9.24
N ALA A 133 -10.82 9.23 9.97
CA ALA A 133 -9.59 9.58 10.66
C ALA A 133 -8.39 9.02 9.85
N VAL A 134 -7.53 9.91 9.39
CA VAL A 134 -6.39 9.55 8.54
C VAL A 134 -5.20 9.19 9.43
N GLY A 135 -4.89 7.89 9.54
CA GLY A 135 -3.71 7.42 10.25
C GLY A 135 -3.99 6.76 11.61
N PHE A 136 -3.14 5.79 11.92
CA PHE A 136 -3.22 4.95 13.12
C PHE A 136 -3.11 5.73 14.45
N LEU A 137 -2.54 6.93 14.41
CA LEU A 137 -2.42 7.76 15.61
C LEU A 137 -3.78 8.20 16.18
N PHE A 138 -4.86 8.06 15.43
CA PHE A 138 -6.21 8.32 15.87
C PHE A 138 -6.89 7.15 16.57
N ALA A 139 -6.33 5.91 16.50
CA ALA A 139 -7.04 4.70 16.91
C ALA A 139 -7.61 4.77 18.36
N GLY A 140 -6.80 5.17 19.31
CA GLY A 140 -7.22 5.29 20.71
C GLY A 140 -8.31 6.35 20.96
N ASP A 141 -8.15 7.51 20.30
CA ASP A 141 -9.12 8.60 20.38
C ASP A 141 -10.41 8.24 19.64
N ALA A 142 -10.31 7.64 18.45
CA ALA A 142 -11.46 7.18 17.68
C ALA A 142 -12.28 6.12 18.43
N ALA A 143 -11.64 5.17 19.11
CA ALA A 143 -12.31 4.18 19.95
C ALA A 143 -13.14 4.85 21.05
N THR A 144 -12.57 5.88 21.71
CA THR A 144 -13.23 6.61 22.76
C THR A 144 -14.38 7.48 22.25
N VAL A 145 -14.15 8.21 21.16
CA VAL A 145 -15.16 9.12 20.58
C VAL A 145 -16.29 8.30 19.95
N ALA A 146 -16.00 7.21 19.23
CA ALA A 146 -17.01 6.33 18.65
C ALA A 146 -17.96 5.74 19.70
N ALA A 147 -17.43 5.28 20.84
CA ALA A 147 -18.25 4.77 21.94
C ALA A 147 -19.22 5.80 22.53
N ASN A 148 -18.88 7.10 22.45
CA ASN A 148 -19.71 8.20 22.94
C ASN A 148 -20.67 8.76 21.87
N ASN A 149 -20.51 8.37 20.59
CA ASN A 149 -21.30 8.86 19.45
C ASN A 149 -21.86 7.67 18.64
N PRO A 150 -22.80 6.88 19.21
CA PRO A 150 -23.26 5.64 18.60
C PRO A 150 -24.02 5.83 17.28
N ASP A 151 -24.48 7.03 16.98
CA ASP A 151 -25.21 7.37 15.73
C ASP A 151 -24.24 7.84 14.61
N THR A 152 -22.93 7.98 14.90
CA THR A 152 -21.89 8.37 13.93
C THR A 152 -20.99 7.20 13.62
N ASN A 153 -20.73 6.93 12.35
CA ASN A 153 -19.74 5.94 11.93
C ASN A 153 -18.34 6.55 11.87
N PHE A 154 -17.35 5.77 12.27
CA PHE A 154 -15.93 6.16 12.21
C PHE A 154 -15.16 5.16 11.35
N ALA A 155 -14.29 5.65 10.46
CA ALA A 155 -13.34 4.82 9.75
C ALA A 155 -11.92 5.34 10.00
N VAL A 156 -11.02 4.47 10.46
CA VAL A 156 -9.63 4.80 10.80
C VAL A 156 -8.70 4.13 9.80
N ILE A 157 -7.88 4.94 9.13
CA ILE A 157 -6.87 4.45 8.19
C ILE A 157 -5.66 3.94 8.97
N ASP A 158 -5.10 2.80 8.55
CA ASP A 158 -3.89 2.17 9.09
C ASP A 158 -4.03 1.60 10.52
N ASP A 159 -5.24 1.42 10.99
CA ASP A 159 -5.51 0.67 12.21
C ASP A 159 -6.64 -0.34 11.97
N ALA A 160 -6.58 -1.47 12.65
CA ALA A 160 -7.58 -2.53 12.48
C ALA A 160 -8.91 -2.23 13.19
N MET A 161 -8.92 -1.33 14.16
CA MET A 161 -10.06 -1.02 15.06
C MET A 161 -10.67 -2.27 15.68
N MET A 162 -9.79 -3.21 16.09
CA MET A 162 -10.15 -4.52 16.65
C MET A 162 -9.67 -4.66 18.09
N ASP A 163 -10.52 -5.19 18.94
CA ASP A 163 -10.13 -5.77 20.23
C ASP A 163 -9.72 -7.24 20.01
N PHE A 164 -8.43 -7.48 19.87
CA PHE A 164 -7.89 -8.83 19.63
C PHE A 164 -8.04 -9.77 20.83
N GLU A 165 -8.25 -9.25 22.05
CA GLU A 165 -8.50 -10.06 23.24
C GLU A 165 -9.98 -10.52 23.29
N ALA A 166 -10.90 -9.61 22.99
CA ALA A 166 -12.33 -9.92 22.91
C ALA A 166 -12.73 -10.60 21.59
N GLY A 167 -11.93 -10.45 20.54
CA GLY A 167 -12.16 -11.08 19.23
C GLY A 167 -13.25 -10.39 18.41
N GLY A 168 -13.39 -9.06 18.51
CA GLY A 168 -14.39 -8.26 17.78
C GLY A 168 -13.93 -6.84 17.52
N PRO A 169 -14.79 -5.99 16.91
CA PRO A 169 -14.48 -4.58 16.74
C PRO A 169 -14.39 -3.88 18.09
N ILE A 170 -13.54 -2.82 18.16
CA ILE A 170 -13.34 -2.04 19.38
C ILE A 170 -14.59 -1.21 19.76
N ALA A 171 -15.41 -0.87 18.76
CA ALA A 171 -16.72 -0.25 18.88
C ALA A 171 -17.61 -0.66 17.69
N ASP A 172 -18.91 -0.79 17.90
CA ASP A 172 -19.88 -1.27 16.88
C ASP A 172 -20.05 -0.34 15.68
N ASN A 173 -19.53 0.88 15.76
CA ASN A 173 -19.58 1.93 14.74
C ASN A 173 -18.18 2.39 14.29
N ALA A 174 -17.13 1.60 14.56
CA ALA A 174 -15.76 1.93 14.17
C ALA A 174 -15.19 0.85 13.23
N ALA A 175 -14.85 1.25 12.00
CA ALA A 175 -14.17 0.44 11.01
C ALA A 175 -12.68 0.78 10.97
N GLY A 176 -11.85 -0.24 10.78
CA GLY A 176 -10.42 -0.10 10.52
C GLY A 176 -10.11 -0.43 9.06
N LEU A 177 -9.39 0.45 8.39
CA LEU A 177 -9.02 0.31 6.99
C LEU A 177 -7.51 0.08 6.89
N THR A 178 -7.10 -1.16 6.72
CA THR A 178 -5.69 -1.58 6.70
C THR A 178 -5.28 -2.03 5.30
N PHE A 179 -3.96 -2.06 5.03
CA PHE A 179 -3.44 -2.38 3.72
C PHE A 179 -2.37 -3.47 3.79
N ALA A 180 -2.21 -4.20 2.68
CA ALA A 180 -1.12 -5.14 2.48
C ALA A 180 0.08 -4.41 1.87
N GLU A 181 0.66 -3.47 2.63
CA GLU A 181 1.75 -2.59 2.18
C GLU A 181 2.95 -3.38 1.67
N HIS A 182 3.23 -4.54 2.28
CA HIS A 182 4.29 -5.46 1.87
C HIS A 182 4.10 -5.97 0.43
N GLU A 183 2.85 -6.23 0.00
CA GLU A 183 2.59 -6.73 -1.36
C GLU A 183 2.89 -5.67 -2.43
N GLY A 184 2.42 -4.41 -2.22
CA GLY A 184 2.73 -3.31 -3.13
C GLY A 184 4.22 -2.96 -3.13
N SER A 185 4.86 -2.97 -1.94
CA SER A 185 6.29 -2.72 -1.79
C SER A 185 7.15 -3.80 -2.45
N PHE A 186 6.69 -5.05 -2.49
CA PHE A 186 7.37 -6.11 -3.26
C PHE A 186 7.46 -5.74 -4.74
N LEU A 187 6.40 -5.23 -5.34
CA LEU A 187 6.39 -4.88 -6.77
C LEU A 187 7.36 -3.74 -7.07
N VAL A 188 7.42 -2.69 -6.25
CA VAL A 188 8.39 -1.61 -6.46
C VAL A 188 9.82 -2.02 -6.09
N GLY A 189 10.00 -2.99 -5.18
CA GLY A 189 11.28 -3.64 -4.92
C GLY A 189 11.78 -4.43 -6.13
N ALA A 190 10.90 -5.21 -6.77
CA ALA A 190 11.20 -5.91 -8.01
C ALA A 190 11.53 -4.91 -9.14
N ALA A 191 10.76 -3.81 -9.25
CA ALA A 191 11.05 -2.75 -10.21
C ALA A 191 12.43 -2.12 -9.98
N ALA A 192 12.79 -1.80 -8.74
CA ALA A 192 14.12 -1.29 -8.39
C ALA A 192 15.23 -2.25 -8.79
N ALA A 193 15.05 -3.56 -8.54
CA ALA A 193 16.03 -4.58 -8.88
C ALA A 193 16.20 -4.79 -10.39
N LEU A 194 15.12 -4.67 -11.16
CA LEU A 194 15.15 -4.78 -12.64
C LEU A 194 15.76 -3.53 -13.30
N LYS A 195 15.71 -2.37 -12.63
CA LYS A 195 16.13 -1.07 -13.19
C LYS A 195 17.47 -0.57 -12.65
N THR A 196 17.97 -1.07 -11.52
CA THR A 196 19.27 -0.63 -10.99
C THR A 196 20.42 -0.95 -11.94
N GLU A 197 21.30 0.02 -12.15
CA GLU A 197 22.53 -0.12 -12.93
C GLU A 197 23.76 -0.35 -12.04
N THR A 198 23.68 0.07 -10.76
CA THR A 198 24.79 -0.06 -9.80
C THR A 198 24.74 -1.36 -8.99
N GLY A 199 23.58 -2.00 -8.93
CA GLY A 199 23.35 -3.14 -8.05
C GLY A 199 23.23 -2.75 -6.56
N THR A 200 22.96 -1.47 -6.27
CA THR A 200 22.69 -0.96 -4.92
C THR A 200 21.44 -0.09 -4.95
N VAL A 201 20.50 -0.40 -4.05
CA VAL A 201 19.24 0.35 -3.90
C VAL A 201 19.07 0.79 -2.45
N GLY A 202 18.22 1.80 -2.20
CA GLY A 202 17.97 2.34 -0.87
C GLY A 202 16.52 2.23 -0.44
N PHE A 203 16.29 2.21 0.89
CA PHE A 203 14.98 2.36 1.52
C PHE A 203 15.05 3.42 2.60
N ILE A 204 14.11 4.38 2.59
CA ILE A 204 13.95 5.40 3.63
C ILE A 204 12.58 5.22 4.29
N GLY A 205 12.57 4.78 5.55
CA GLY A 205 11.37 4.74 6.38
C GLY A 205 11.16 6.03 7.16
N GLY A 206 9.92 6.46 7.35
CA GLY A 206 9.61 7.62 8.18
C GLY A 206 9.98 7.39 9.64
N VAL A 207 9.34 6.42 10.28
CA VAL A 207 9.53 6.09 11.70
C VAL A 207 9.67 4.59 11.85
N CYS A 208 10.67 4.12 12.61
CA CYS A 208 10.84 2.69 12.87
C CYS A 208 10.17 2.23 14.17
N CYS A 209 10.18 0.93 14.32
CA CYS A 209 10.04 0.20 15.59
C CYS A 209 8.61 0.14 16.15
N PHE A 210 7.60 0.18 15.27
CA PHE A 210 6.19 -0.01 15.63
C PHE A 210 5.40 -0.89 14.64
N GLY A 211 6.06 -1.46 13.61
CA GLY A 211 5.54 -2.53 12.77
C GLY A 211 4.91 -2.11 11.45
N LEU A 212 4.40 -0.87 11.29
CA LEU A 212 3.73 -0.46 10.06
C LEU A 212 4.73 -0.21 8.92
N ILE A 213 5.74 0.62 9.15
CA ILE A 213 6.71 1.00 8.10
C ILE A 213 7.65 -0.16 7.78
N GLU A 214 7.88 -1.05 8.73
CA GLU A 214 8.64 -2.28 8.53
C GLU A 214 7.98 -3.23 7.52
N LYS A 215 6.65 -3.19 7.33
CA LYS A 215 5.97 -3.95 6.27
C LYS A 215 6.41 -3.49 4.88
N PHE A 216 6.55 -2.17 4.67
CA PHE A 216 7.05 -1.62 3.41
C PHE A 216 8.49 -2.06 3.14
N GLU A 217 9.36 -2.00 4.15
CA GLU A 217 10.76 -2.43 4.06
C GLU A 217 10.87 -3.93 3.76
N ALA A 218 10.09 -4.76 4.47
CA ALA A 218 10.07 -6.20 4.28
C ALA A 218 9.63 -6.58 2.86
N GLY A 219 8.54 -6.00 2.39
CA GLY A 219 8.05 -6.20 1.02
C GLY A 219 9.06 -5.75 -0.03
N PHE A 220 9.60 -4.54 0.10
CA PHE A 220 10.63 -4.00 -0.80
C PHE A 220 11.85 -4.92 -0.87
N THR A 221 12.37 -5.31 0.30
CA THR A 221 13.53 -6.20 0.40
C THR A 221 13.24 -7.55 -0.26
N ALA A 222 12.07 -8.12 -0.02
CA ALA A 222 11.67 -9.39 -0.63
C ALA A 222 11.57 -9.28 -2.17
N GLY A 223 10.99 -8.20 -2.69
CA GLY A 223 10.91 -7.93 -4.12
C GLY A 223 12.28 -7.78 -4.77
N VAL A 224 13.18 -7.00 -4.17
CA VAL A 224 14.57 -6.87 -4.64
C VAL A 224 15.25 -8.24 -4.70
N LYS A 225 15.16 -9.02 -3.62
CA LYS A 225 15.83 -10.32 -3.51
C LYS A 225 15.21 -11.40 -4.38
N ALA A 226 13.93 -11.30 -4.72
CA ALA A 226 13.27 -12.20 -5.66
C ALA A 226 13.81 -12.06 -7.08
N VAL A 227 14.22 -10.87 -7.49
CA VAL A 227 14.85 -10.62 -8.80
C VAL A 227 16.33 -10.95 -8.77
N ASN A 228 17.07 -10.41 -7.82
CA ASN A 228 18.50 -10.68 -7.69
C ASN A 228 18.96 -10.59 -6.22
N PRO A 229 19.33 -11.73 -5.61
CA PRO A 229 19.75 -11.78 -4.21
C PRO A 229 21.08 -11.06 -3.92
N ASP A 230 21.87 -10.74 -4.95
CA ASP A 230 23.18 -10.10 -4.79
C ASP A 230 23.10 -8.56 -4.74
N ILE A 231 21.92 -7.96 -5.04
CA ILE A 231 21.72 -6.51 -4.94
C ILE A 231 21.87 -6.07 -3.48
N ASN A 232 22.69 -5.04 -3.26
CA ASN A 232 22.85 -4.42 -1.97
C ASN A 232 21.67 -3.49 -1.64
N ILE A 233 21.14 -3.56 -0.42
CA ILE A 233 20.04 -2.71 0.05
C ILE A 233 20.56 -1.90 1.23
N ILE A 234 20.45 -0.57 1.14
CA ILE A 234 20.78 0.37 2.23
C ILE A 234 19.47 0.85 2.83
N SER A 235 19.19 0.51 4.08
CA SER A 235 17.97 0.94 4.78
C SER A 235 18.29 1.92 5.89
N GLN A 236 17.48 2.99 6.00
CA GLN A 236 17.56 3.95 7.09
C GLN A 236 16.17 4.52 7.39
N TYR A 237 15.92 4.79 8.67
CA TYR A 237 14.72 5.50 9.14
C TYR A 237 15.06 6.92 9.52
N ILE A 238 14.12 7.85 9.31
CA ILE A 238 14.30 9.28 9.63
C ILE A 238 14.28 9.49 11.15
N THR A 239 13.34 8.82 11.83
CA THR A 239 13.23 8.82 13.30
C THR A 239 12.88 7.43 13.83
N GLU A 240 12.93 7.29 15.15
CA GLU A 240 12.50 6.10 15.88
C GLU A 240 11.28 6.43 16.75
N PHE A 241 10.38 5.44 16.92
CA PHE A 241 9.27 5.56 17.87
C PHE A 241 9.78 5.99 19.26
N PRO A 242 9.15 6.97 19.93
CA PRO A 242 7.86 7.60 19.61
C PRO A 242 7.96 8.95 18.87
N ASP A 243 9.04 9.25 18.17
CA ASP A 243 9.20 10.48 17.40
C ASP A 243 8.60 10.32 16.00
N PHE A 244 7.38 10.85 15.80
CA PHE A 244 6.65 10.79 14.53
C PHE A 244 6.97 11.93 13.56
N ASP A 245 7.88 12.84 13.89
CA ASP A 245 8.33 13.92 12.98
C ASP A 245 8.94 13.35 11.69
N GLY A 246 9.37 12.08 11.70
CA GLY A 246 9.88 11.37 10.53
C GLY A 246 8.91 11.32 9.33
N PHE A 247 7.62 11.56 9.53
CA PHE A 247 6.65 11.66 8.43
C PHE A 247 6.53 13.06 7.81
N ASN A 248 7.14 14.10 8.45
CA ASN A 248 7.09 15.48 7.98
C ASN A 248 8.43 16.20 8.14
N ALA A 249 9.53 15.57 7.73
CA ALA A 249 10.90 16.06 7.83
C ALA A 249 11.66 15.92 6.49
N PRO A 250 11.24 16.63 5.40
CA PRO A 250 11.83 16.48 4.07
C PRO A 250 13.33 16.78 4.03
N ASP A 251 13.81 17.75 4.81
CA ASP A 251 15.24 18.06 4.88
C ASP A 251 16.07 16.85 5.38
N ARG A 252 15.56 16.12 6.39
CA ARG A 252 16.24 14.91 6.89
C ARG A 252 16.21 13.78 5.87
N ALA A 253 15.08 13.59 5.19
CA ALA A 253 14.97 12.60 4.11
C ALA A 253 15.95 12.90 2.97
N LYS A 254 16.11 14.19 2.61
CA LYS A 254 17.07 14.63 1.60
C LYS A 254 18.51 14.30 2.00
N GLU A 255 18.91 14.59 3.24
CA GLU A 255 20.24 14.27 3.72
C GLU A 255 20.53 12.76 3.67
N ILE A 256 19.55 11.92 4.07
CA ILE A 256 19.65 10.47 4.02
C ILE A 256 19.78 9.99 2.56
N ALA A 257 18.95 10.50 1.66
CA ALA A 257 18.96 10.13 0.25
C ALA A 257 20.30 10.50 -0.41
N LEU A 258 20.83 11.71 -0.15
CA LEU A 258 22.14 12.13 -0.64
C LEU A 258 23.27 11.20 -0.16
N ALA A 259 23.22 10.75 1.10
CA ALA A 259 24.17 9.78 1.62
C ALA A 259 24.04 8.42 0.92
N MET A 260 22.82 7.90 0.71
CA MET A 260 22.59 6.64 0.00
C MET A 260 23.10 6.68 -1.46
N TYR A 261 22.85 7.77 -2.18
CA TYR A 261 23.37 7.95 -3.54
C TYR A 261 24.92 8.05 -3.54
N SER A 262 25.50 8.70 -2.54
CA SER A 262 26.97 8.75 -2.38
C SER A 262 27.57 7.37 -2.07
N ASP A 263 26.82 6.49 -1.40
CA ASP A 263 27.21 5.11 -1.08
C ASP A 263 26.93 4.14 -2.23
N GLY A 264 26.47 4.64 -3.38
CA GLY A 264 26.34 3.92 -4.64
C GLY A 264 24.93 3.44 -4.96
N ALA A 265 23.92 3.77 -4.17
CA ALA A 265 22.53 3.54 -4.60
C ALA A 265 22.20 4.40 -5.82
N ASP A 266 21.46 3.86 -6.77
CA ASP A 266 20.95 4.61 -7.93
C ASP A 266 19.42 4.70 -7.92
N ILE A 267 18.77 3.93 -7.06
CA ILE A 267 17.32 3.95 -6.85
C ILE A 267 17.06 3.90 -5.34
N VAL A 268 16.26 4.84 -4.83
CA VAL A 268 15.87 4.89 -3.42
C VAL A 268 14.36 4.94 -3.31
N TYR A 269 13.78 4.07 -2.49
CA TYR A 269 12.34 4.03 -2.17
C TYR A 269 12.10 4.67 -0.81
N HIS A 270 11.04 5.48 -0.69
CA HIS A 270 10.63 6.00 0.63
C HIS A 270 9.24 5.48 1.03
N ALA A 271 9.07 5.25 2.34
CA ALA A 271 7.79 5.05 3.01
C ALA A 271 7.74 6.03 4.20
N ALA A 272 7.59 7.33 3.90
CA ALA A 272 7.85 8.42 4.85
C ALA A 272 6.88 9.62 4.70
N GLY A 273 5.72 9.44 4.06
CA GLY A 273 4.73 10.51 3.88
C GLY A 273 5.33 11.77 3.24
N GLY A 274 5.04 12.94 3.80
CA GLY A 274 5.52 14.23 3.30
C GLY A 274 7.05 14.40 3.31
N SER A 275 7.78 13.61 4.09
CA SER A 275 9.25 13.60 4.05
C SER A 275 9.80 13.16 2.70
N GLY A 276 9.02 12.40 1.91
CA GLY A 276 9.41 11.93 0.59
C GLY A 276 9.78 13.01 -0.41
N ALA A 277 9.27 14.23 -0.25
CA ALA A 277 9.66 15.37 -1.09
C ALA A 277 11.18 15.58 -1.12
N GLY A 278 11.84 15.39 0.02
CA GLY A 278 13.30 15.51 0.14
C GLY A 278 14.07 14.47 -0.68
N LEU A 279 13.53 13.25 -0.84
CA LEU A 279 14.13 12.23 -1.70
C LEU A 279 14.20 12.68 -3.16
N PHE A 280 13.09 13.22 -3.69
CA PHE A 280 13.05 13.63 -5.09
C PHE A 280 13.94 14.85 -5.37
N GLU A 281 14.05 15.77 -4.40
CA GLU A 281 15.02 16.86 -4.47
C GLU A 281 16.47 16.35 -4.49
N ALA A 282 16.79 15.36 -3.67
CA ALA A 282 18.11 14.73 -3.67
C ALA A 282 18.40 14.02 -4.99
N ALA A 283 17.42 13.30 -5.55
CA ALA A 283 17.56 12.62 -6.84
C ALA A 283 17.84 13.60 -7.98
N MET A 284 17.14 14.73 -8.00
CA MET A 284 17.40 15.83 -8.94
C MET A 284 18.82 16.36 -8.78
N GLU A 285 19.21 16.77 -7.57
CA GLU A 285 20.52 17.37 -7.28
C GLU A 285 21.68 16.45 -7.69
N VAL A 286 21.60 15.16 -7.33
CA VAL A 286 22.62 14.17 -7.68
C VAL A 286 22.69 13.95 -9.17
N SER A 287 21.54 13.79 -9.84
CA SER A 287 21.49 13.56 -11.29
C SER A 287 22.06 14.73 -12.07
N GLU A 288 21.72 15.97 -11.70
CA GLU A 288 22.21 17.17 -12.36
C GLU A 288 23.72 17.40 -12.12
N SER A 289 24.21 17.14 -10.89
CA SER A 289 25.60 17.38 -10.55
C SER A 289 26.55 16.30 -11.08
N SER A 290 26.11 15.04 -11.11
CA SER A 290 26.93 13.91 -11.59
C SER A 290 26.83 13.67 -13.10
N GLY A 291 25.72 14.09 -13.72
CA GLY A 291 25.36 13.76 -15.10
C GLY A 291 24.89 12.29 -15.28
N SER A 292 24.70 11.54 -14.18
CA SER A 292 24.14 10.19 -14.17
C SER A 292 22.79 10.21 -13.48
N LYS A 293 21.76 9.64 -14.11
CA LYS A 293 20.41 9.63 -13.57
C LYS A 293 20.34 8.73 -12.35
N VAL A 294 19.80 9.25 -11.24
CA VAL A 294 19.36 8.47 -10.09
C VAL A 294 17.86 8.70 -9.86
N TRP A 295 17.21 7.80 -9.14
CA TRP A 295 15.77 7.74 -9.07
C TRP A 295 15.24 7.69 -7.65
N GLY A 296 14.10 8.33 -7.42
CA GLY A 296 13.26 8.11 -6.25
C GLY A 296 12.05 7.22 -6.61
N ILE A 297 11.62 6.37 -5.67
CA ILE A 297 10.35 5.66 -5.71
C ILE A 297 9.45 6.25 -4.63
N GLY A 298 8.23 6.61 -5.05
CA GLY A 298 7.22 7.22 -4.20
C GLY A 298 6.35 6.23 -3.43
N VAL A 299 5.43 6.76 -2.63
CA VAL A 299 4.50 5.97 -1.80
C VAL A 299 3.11 6.62 -1.75
N ASP A 300 2.10 5.83 -1.43
CA ASP A 300 0.68 6.15 -1.28
C ASP A 300 0.04 6.61 -2.59
N SER A 301 0.35 7.84 -3.02
CA SER A 301 -0.14 8.46 -4.23
C SER A 301 0.77 8.18 -5.43
N ASP A 302 0.26 8.39 -6.64
CA ASP A 302 1.09 8.46 -7.85
C ASP A 302 1.92 9.75 -7.83
N GLN A 303 3.07 9.72 -7.18
CA GLN A 303 3.86 10.90 -6.91
C GLN A 303 4.48 11.52 -8.17
N TYR A 304 4.59 10.78 -9.27
CA TYR A 304 4.90 11.40 -10.58
C TYR A 304 3.92 12.51 -10.93
N ASN A 305 2.65 12.38 -10.55
CA ASN A 305 1.60 13.33 -10.85
C ASN A 305 1.35 14.36 -9.73
N THR A 306 1.81 14.10 -8.50
CA THR A 306 1.53 14.98 -7.35
C THR A 306 2.71 15.85 -6.92
N VAL A 307 3.96 15.49 -7.27
CA VAL A 307 5.15 16.29 -6.94
C VAL A 307 5.31 17.49 -7.90
N ASP A 308 6.14 18.44 -7.49
CA ASP A 308 6.50 19.58 -8.32
C ASP A 308 7.08 19.14 -9.67
N GLU A 309 6.75 19.90 -10.73
CA GLU A 309 7.20 19.61 -12.10
C GLU A 309 8.74 19.49 -12.21
N ALA A 310 9.48 20.24 -11.41
CA ALA A 310 10.94 20.23 -11.41
C ALA A 310 11.57 18.89 -11.01
N VAL A 311 10.92 18.14 -10.09
CA VAL A 311 11.42 16.87 -9.58
C VAL A 311 10.74 15.66 -10.20
N ARG A 312 9.63 15.85 -10.90
CA ARG A 312 8.78 14.80 -11.48
C ARG A 312 9.56 13.78 -12.30
N GLU A 313 10.48 14.25 -13.13
CA GLU A 313 11.26 13.37 -14.01
C GLU A 313 12.21 12.41 -13.26
N TYR A 314 12.41 12.60 -11.95
CA TYR A 314 13.23 11.74 -11.09
C TYR A 314 12.41 10.71 -10.29
N VAL A 315 11.10 10.69 -10.46
CA VAL A 315 10.20 9.69 -9.91
C VAL A 315 10.15 8.49 -10.86
N LEU A 316 10.75 7.36 -10.47
CA LEU A 316 10.76 6.14 -11.27
C LEU A 316 9.37 5.49 -11.33
N THR A 317 8.74 5.38 -10.17
CA THR A 317 7.40 4.84 -9.92
C THR A 317 6.95 5.25 -8.53
N SER A 318 5.75 4.85 -8.12
CA SER A 318 5.26 4.96 -6.75
C SER A 318 4.61 3.65 -6.34
N MET A 319 4.85 3.21 -5.10
CA MET A 319 4.04 2.19 -4.47
C MET A 319 2.68 2.81 -4.13
N LEU A 320 1.65 2.38 -4.81
CA LEU A 320 0.30 2.89 -4.63
C LEU A 320 -0.35 2.21 -3.41
N LYS A 321 -0.80 3.02 -2.47
CA LYS A 321 -1.66 2.62 -1.35
C LYS A 321 -2.97 3.38 -1.49
N ARG A 322 -4.03 2.67 -1.87
CA ARG A 322 -5.28 3.26 -2.32
C ARG A 322 -6.16 3.74 -1.17
N VAL A 323 -5.60 4.67 -0.38
CA VAL A 323 -6.31 5.37 0.70
C VAL A 323 -7.51 6.13 0.13
N ASP A 324 -7.38 6.69 -1.07
CA ASP A 324 -8.46 7.33 -1.82
C ASP A 324 -9.66 6.41 -2.01
N ASN A 325 -9.44 5.17 -2.47
CA ASN A 325 -10.50 4.17 -2.62
C ASN A 325 -11.10 3.78 -1.28
N ALA A 326 -10.27 3.56 -0.26
CA ALA A 326 -10.74 3.13 1.06
C ALA A 326 -11.67 4.19 1.70
N VAL A 327 -11.30 5.48 1.59
CA VAL A 327 -12.14 6.61 2.03
C VAL A 327 -13.45 6.64 1.26
N PHE A 328 -13.40 6.56 -0.07
CA PHE A 328 -14.60 6.54 -0.90
C PHE A 328 -15.54 5.39 -0.53
N LEU A 329 -15.00 4.17 -0.43
CA LEU A 329 -15.79 2.96 -0.12
C LEU A 329 -16.38 2.99 1.29
N ALA A 330 -15.68 3.56 2.28
CA ALA A 330 -16.21 3.74 3.61
C ALA A 330 -17.44 4.69 3.61
N ILE A 331 -17.35 5.80 2.88
CA ILE A 331 -18.45 6.75 2.73
C ILE A 331 -19.62 6.11 1.97
N GLN A 332 -19.33 5.40 0.86
CA GLN A 332 -20.36 4.70 0.09
C GLN A 332 -21.08 3.66 0.94
N SER A 333 -20.35 2.85 1.73
CA SER A 333 -20.94 1.86 2.62
C SER A 333 -21.86 2.46 3.69
N HIS A 334 -21.50 3.66 4.18
CA HIS A 334 -22.38 4.41 5.10
C HIS A 334 -23.69 4.81 4.40
N ILE A 335 -23.61 5.39 3.19
CA ILE A 335 -24.80 5.80 2.40
C ILE A 335 -25.70 4.61 2.11
N ASP A 336 -25.12 3.47 1.73
CA ASP A 336 -25.85 2.26 1.37
C ASP A 336 -26.39 1.48 2.60
N GLY A 337 -26.06 1.92 3.82
CA GLY A 337 -26.44 1.24 5.06
C GLY A 337 -25.76 -0.12 5.25
N THR A 338 -24.61 -0.32 4.61
CA THR A 338 -23.80 -1.57 4.65
C THR A 338 -22.51 -1.41 5.45
N PHE A 339 -22.32 -0.26 6.11
CA PHE A 339 -21.15 0.00 6.94
C PHE A 339 -20.95 -1.10 8.00
N GLN A 340 -19.74 -1.61 8.11
CA GLN A 340 -19.39 -2.67 9.06
C GLN A 340 -18.21 -2.21 9.92
N ALA A 341 -18.36 -2.38 11.24
CA ALA A 341 -17.29 -2.17 12.20
C ALA A 341 -16.24 -3.30 12.09
N GLY A 342 -15.03 -2.98 12.55
CA GLY A 342 -13.89 -3.88 12.52
C GLY A 342 -13.05 -3.75 11.26
N GLN A 343 -12.12 -4.69 11.08
CA GLN A 343 -11.09 -4.57 10.06
C GLN A 343 -11.59 -4.90 8.65
N THR A 344 -11.26 -4.01 7.70
CA THR A 344 -11.24 -4.27 6.26
C THR A 344 -9.79 -4.11 5.77
N ALA A 345 -9.24 -5.17 5.18
CA ALA A 345 -7.87 -5.16 4.65
C ALA A 345 -7.91 -5.06 3.12
N PHE A 346 -7.08 -4.20 2.55
CA PHE A 346 -6.95 -3.92 1.12
C PHE A 346 -5.60 -4.42 0.62
N GLY A 347 -5.59 -5.30 -0.36
CA GLY A 347 -4.38 -5.92 -0.93
C GLY A 347 -4.28 -5.77 -2.45
N LEU A 348 -3.37 -6.53 -3.06
CA LEU A 348 -3.24 -6.59 -4.53
C LEU A 348 -4.47 -7.22 -5.19
N SER A 349 -5.19 -8.11 -4.50
CA SER A 349 -6.35 -8.82 -5.04
C SER A 349 -7.56 -7.94 -5.34
N ASP A 350 -7.64 -6.80 -4.66
CA ASP A 350 -8.73 -5.82 -4.74
C ASP A 350 -8.24 -4.42 -5.12
N ASP A 351 -7.04 -4.36 -5.71
CA ASP A 351 -6.37 -3.13 -6.12
C ASP A 351 -6.23 -2.10 -4.99
N GLY A 352 -6.13 -2.57 -3.75
CA GLY A 352 -5.89 -1.75 -2.56
C GLY A 352 -4.45 -1.25 -2.43
N VAL A 353 -3.51 -1.99 -3.03
CA VAL A 353 -2.11 -1.59 -3.21
C VAL A 353 -1.65 -1.94 -4.62
N GLY A 354 -0.55 -1.33 -5.07
CA GLY A 354 -0.03 -1.57 -6.41
C GLY A 354 1.21 -0.75 -6.72
N TYR A 355 1.44 -0.45 -8.00
CA TYR A 355 2.52 0.41 -8.44
C TYR A 355 2.06 1.32 -9.59
N SER A 356 2.71 2.48 -9.75
CA SER A 356 2.44 3.43 -10.84
C SER A 356 3.30 3.14 -12.07
N THR A 357 2.72 3.34 -13.25
CA THR A 357 3.46 3.32 -14.52
C THR A 357 3.62 4.72 -15.13
N SER A 358 3.26 5.78 -14.38
CA SER A 358 3.40 7.16 -14.82
C SER A 358 4.84 7.50 -15.19
N GLY A 359 5.01 8.31 -16.21
CA GLY A 359 6.32 8.63 -16.78
C GLY A 359 6.84 7.62 -17.79
N GLY A 360 6.28 6.40 -17.84
CA GLY A 360 6.66 5.34 -18.82
C GLY A 360 8.02 4.70 -18.55
N TYR A 361 8.61 4.93 -17.36
CA TYR A 361 9.95 4.41 -17.05
C TYR A 361 9.98 2.91 -16.78
N LEU A 362 8.82 2.29 -16.53
CA LEU A 362 8.67 0.86 -16.31
C LEU A 362 8.12 0.09 -17.52
N ASP A 363 7.86 0.75 -18.67
CA ASP A 363 7.19 0.13 -19.82
C ASP A 363 7.86 -1.15 -20.32
N ASP A 364 9.18 -1.25 -20.17
CA ASP A 364 9.99 -2.40 -20.59
C ASP A 364 9.97 -3.58 -19.61
N ILE A 365 9.42 -3.40 -18.39
CA ILE A 365 9.39 -4.41 -17.35
C ILE A 365 7.98 -4.67 -16.77
N VAL A 366 6.94 -4.03 -17.33
CA VAL A 366 5.55 -4.19 -16.84
C VAL A 366 5.12 -5.65 -16.86
N ASP A 367 5.46 -6.41 -17.89
CA ASP A 367 5.06 -7.82 -18.01
C ASP A 367 5.63 -8.68 -16.86
N GLU A 368 6.89 -8.41 -16.43
CA GLU A 368 7.51 -9.07 -15.30
C GLU A 368 6.84 -8.68 -13.98
N LEU A 369 6.50 -7.40 -13.79
CA LEU A 369 5.83 -6.93 -12.57
C LEU A 369 4.40 -7.48 -12.47
N GLU A 370 3.66 -7.55 -13.57
CA GLU A 370 2.33 -8.17 -13.61
C GLU A 370 2.38 -9.69 -13.36
N ALA A 371 3.46 -10.38 -13.78
CA ALA A 371 3.66 -11.77 -13.44
C ALA A 371 3.88 -11.96 -11.93
N PHE A 372 4.69 -11.10 -11.28
CA PHE A 372 4.85 -11.11 -9.83
C PHE A 372 3.53 -10.80 -9.11
N LYS A 373 2.78 -9.79 -9.56
CA LYS A 373 1.44 -9.47 -9.02
C LYS A 373 0.53 -10.69 -9.08
N ALA A 374 0.46 -11.35 -10.23
CA ALA A 374 -0.36 -12.55 -10.42
C ALA A 374 0.06 -13.71 -9.50
N ASP A 375 1.35 -13.91 -9.29
CA ASP A 375 1.86 -14.98 -8.41
C ASP A 375 1.59 -14.67 -6.92
N ILE A 376 1.65 -13.41 -6.49
CA ILE A 376 1.28 -12.99 -5.12
C ILE A 376 -0.22 -13.20 -4.92
N VAL A 377 -1.07 -12.71 -5.81
CA VAL A 377 -2.53 -12.86 -5.73
C VAL A 377 -2.95 -14.34 -5.76
N ALA A 378 -2.24 -15.18 -6.52
CA ALA A 378 -2.49 -16.63 -6.55
C ALA A 378 -1.95 -17.37 -5.31
N GLY A 379 -1.20 -16.70 -4.42
CA GLY A 379 -0.56 -17.31 -3.26
C GLY A 379 0.67 -18.18 -3.60
N ASN A 380 1.22 -18.05 -4.80
CA ASN A 380 2.47 -18.72 -5.20
C ASN A 380 3.70 -18.05 -4.56
N ILE A 381 3.62 -16.75 -4.33
CA ILE A 381 4.59 -15.96 -3.58
C ILE A 381 3.91 -15.47 -2.31
N SER A 382 4.50 -15.77 -1.16
CA SER A 382 4.11 -15.20 0.12
C SER A 382 5.10 -14.09 0.46
N VAL A 383 4.63 -12.86 0.45
CA VAL A 383 5.45 -11.70 0.78
C VAL A 383 5.52 -11.55 2.31
N PRO A 384 6.72 -11.41 2.92
CA PRO A 384 6.82 -11.16 4.35
C PRO A 384 6.27 -9.77 4.70
N ASP A 385 5.57 -9.67 5.83
CA ASP A 385 5.01 -8.43 6.37
C ASP A 385 5.80 -7.86 7.56
N SER A 386 6.97 -8.43 7.82
CA SER A 386 7.87 -8.02 8.90
C SER A 386 9.32 -8.33 8.53
N MET A 387 10.25 -7.56 9.08
CA MET A 387 11.68 -7.85 9.01
C MET A 387 12.02 -8.99 9.99
N GLU A 388 12.80 -10.01 9.53
CA GLU A 388 13.25 -11.12 10.37
C GLU A 388 14.32 -10.69 11.38
#